data_48db06fb610c9b4462afef27de47b0f1
#
_entry.id   48db06fb610c9b4462afef27de47b0f1
#
_cell.length_a   1.000
_cell.length_b   1.000
_cell.length_c   1.000
_cell.angle_alpha   90.00
_cell.angle_beta   90.00
_cell.angle_gamma   90.00
#
_symmetry.space_group_name_H-M   'P 1'
#
loop_
_entity.id
_entity.type
_entity.pdbx_description
1 polymer ?
#
loop_
_entity_poly.entity_id
_entity_poly.type
_entity_poly.pdbx_seq_one_letter_code
_entity_poly.pdbx_strand_id
1 'polypeptide(L)'
;MSRFAMAALAILIGLPLPLCAQPNDPGQTIARWRAANATCRDPAAPALEAVGACEQRDRYSKLLTLMNHCYGPFPGSNEPAWTPCDPARMAQAMALARTTARFQRHNGVLVLPASLNVNTEAFFVVDSGASKVQLPQEVVDELRRKGTLSQDDFLRENTFVVADGRKVAQKVIRLRAIGIGDRSMENILATVGAPHSQALLGQSLLQRLNWWKIDNIRNALELEFATPP
;
A
#
# COMPACT_ATOMS: atom_id res chain seq x y z
N MET A 1 8.14 56.14 -62.00
CA MET A 1 7.04 55.41 -61.33
C MET A 1 7.59 54.07 -60.81
N SER A 2 8.05 54.05 -59.56
CA SER A 2 8.69 52.93 -58.97
C SER A 2 7.69 52.19 -58.05
N ARG A 3 7.44 50.92 -58.27
CA ARG A 3 6.55 50.06 -57.44
C ARG A 3 7.44 49.31 -56.46
N PHE A 4 7.33 49.66 -55.19
CA PHE A 4 7.90 48.86 -54.09
C PHE A 4 6.95 47.69 -53.81
N ALA A 5 7.44 46.45 -53.92
CA ALA A 5 6.78 45.26 -53.45
C ALA A 5 7.20 44.98 -52.01
N MET A 6 6.27 45.06 -51.06
CA MET A 6 6.49 44.60 -49.68
C MET A 6 6.31 43.09 -49.62
N ALA A 7 7.39 42.39 -49.29
CA ALA A 7 7.35 40.97 -48.95
C ALA A 7 6.96 40.84 -47.46
N ALA A 8 5.81 40.22 -47.19
CA ALA A 8 5.37 39.88 -45.83
C ALA A 8 6.04 38.60 -45.40
N LEU A 9 6.88 38.67 -44.38
CA LEU A 9 7.52 37.53 -43.73
C LEU A 9 6.52 36.91 -42.72
N ALA A 10 5.93 35.79 -43.04
CA ALA A 10 5.07 35.02 -42.12
C ALA A 10 5.94 34.28 -41.13
N ILE A 11 5.96 34.74 -39.87
CA ILE A 11 6.59 34.00 -38.75
C ILE A 11 5.63 32.89 -38.33
N LEU A 12 5.93 31.64 -38.68
CA LEU A 12 5.29 30.45 -38.16
C LEU A 12 5.71 30.27 -36.70
N ILE A 13 4.87 30.72 -35.77
CA ILE A 13 4.99 30.39 -34.35
C ILE A 13 4.61 28.92 -34.20
N GLY A 14 5.63 28.04 -34.09
CA GLY A 14 5.43 26.65 -33.76
C GLY A 14 4.87 26.52 -32.36
N LEU A 15 3.56 26.24 -32.23
CA LEU A 15 2.95 25.83 -30.98
C LEU A 15 3.57 24.51 -30.53
N PRO A 16 4.06 24.40 -29.27
CA PRO A 16 4.52 23.10 -28.76
C PRO A 16 3.33 22.13 -28.78
N LEU A 17 3.47 21.04 -29.51
CA LEU A 17 2.54 19.92 -29.46
C LEU A 17 2.41 19.47 -27.99
N PRO A 18 1.17 19.17 -27.51
CA PRO A 18 1.03 18.63 -26.18
C PRO A 18 1.90 17.37 -26.09
N LEU A 19 2.77 17.29 -25.08
CA LEU A 19 3.48 16.06 -24.72
C LEU A 19 2.41 14.99 -24.51
N CYS A 20 2.17 14.15 -25.50
CA CYS A 20 1.47 12.89 -25.30
C CYS A 20 2.19 12.21 -24.14
N ALA A 21 1.49 11.91 -23.05
CA ALA A 21 2.01 11.13 -21.94
C ALA A 21 2.72 9.91 -22.55
N GLN A 22 4.04 9.89 -22.46
CA GLN A 22 4.82 8.76 -22.98
C GLN A 22 4.30 7.50 -22.29
N PRO A 23 4.06 6.40 -23.00
CA PRO A 23 3.70 5.15 -22.37
C PRO A 23 4.71 4.88 -21.26
N ASN A 24 4.23 4.54 -20.06
CA ASN A 24 5.06 4.36 -18.87
C ASN A 24 6.26 3.47 -19.23
N ASP A 25 7.45 4.05 -19.32
CA ASP A 25 8.67 3.29 -19.56
C ASP A 25 8.98 2.45 -18.31
N PRO A 26 9.17 1.11 -18.44
CA PRO A 26 9.50 0.25 -17.33
C PRO A 26 10.74 0.73 -16.55
N GLY A 27 11.77 1.22 -17.24
CA GLY A 27 12.97 1.73 -16.60
C GLY A 27 12.71 2.93 -15.69
N GLN A 28 11.93 3.90 -16.16
CA GLN A 28 11.52 5.05 -15.34
C GLN A 28 10.62 4.62 -14.17
N THR A 29 9.72 3.67 -14.39
CA THR A 29 8.83 3.15 -13.34
C THR A 29 9.64 2.42 -12.28
N ILE A 30 10.65 1.63 -12.66
CA ILE A 30 11.59 0.97 -11.73
C ILE A 30 12.38 2.00 -10.92
N ALA A 31 12.86 3.07 -11.54
CA ALA A 31 13.59 4.13 -10.84
C ALA A 31 12.70 4.81 -9.78
N ARG A 32 11.44 5.13 -10.12
CA ARG A 32 10.45 5.69 -9.20
C ARG A 32 10.10 4.71 -8.08
N TRP A 33 9.95 3.42 -8.41
CA TRP A 33 9.73 2.36 -7.43
C TRP A 33 10.89 2.30 -6.42
N ARG A 34 12.15 2.33 -6.89
CA ARG A 34 13.34 2.32 -6.03
C ARG A 34 13.37 3.49 -5.08
N ALA A 35 13.11 4.70 -5.56
CA ALA A 35 13.05 5.89 -4.72
C ALA A 35 11.96 5.77 -3.65
N ALA A 36 10.75 5.37 -4.04
CA ALA A 36 9.65 5.16 -3.09
C ALA A 36 9.97 4.05 -2.08
N ASN A 37 10.60 2.94 -2.51
CA ASN A 37 10.99 1.85 -1.64
C ASN A 37 12.06 2.27 -0.62
N ALA A 38 13.03 3.09 -1.01
CA ALA A 38 14.04 3.63 -0.10
C ALA A 38 13.40 4.44 1.03
N THR A 39 12.55 5.42 0.70
CA THR A 39 11.83 6.22 1.70
C THR A 39 10.85 5.40 2.54
N CYS A 40 10.14 4.43 1.92
CA CYS A 40 9.22 3.54 2.64
C CYS A 40 9.94 2.73 3.73
N ARG A 41 11.18 2.30 3.50
CA ARG A 41 11.98 1.48 4.41
C ARG A 41 12.95 2.29 5.29
N ASP A 42 13.01 3.59 5.11
CA ASP A 42 13.86 4.45 5.94
C ASP A 42 13.25 4.60 7.35
N PRO A 43 13.92 4.08 8.40
CA PRO A 43 13.42 4.20 9.76
C PRO A 43 13.42 5.65 10.27
N ALA A 44 14.20 6.54 9.64
CA ALA A 44 14.26 7.95 9.98
C ALA A 44 13.24 8.82 9.23
N ALA A 45 12.55 8.27 8.23
CA ALA A 45 11.55 9.01 7.47
C ALA A 45 10.36 9.43 8.37
N PRO A 46 9.87 10.68 8.25
CA PRO A 46 8.67 11.11 8.94
C PRO A 46 7.48 10.18 8.64
N ALA A 47 6.65 9.91 9.65
CA ALA A 47 5.61 8.88 9.56
C ALA A 47 4.68 9.04 8.34
N LEU A 48 4.22 10.27 8.04
CA LEU A 48 3.33 10.51 6.90
C LEU A 48 4.04 10.34 5.55
N GLU A 49 5.33 10.71 5.48
CA GLU A 49 6.15 10.53 4.29
C GLU A 49 6.41 9.05 4.02
N ALA A 50 6.78 8.27 5.04
CA ALA A 50 6.96 6.83 4.95
C ALA A 50 5.69 6.13 4.45
N VAL A 51 4.51 6.48 5.00
CA VAL A 51 3.22 5.94 4.54
C VAL A 51 2.99 6.26 3.06
N GLY A 52 3.13 7.52 2.65
CA GLY A 52 2.94 7.95 1.26
C GLY A 52 3.91 7.24 0.30
N ALA A 53 5.16 7.07 0.72
CA ALA A 53 6.18 6.37 -0.07
C ALA A 53 5.85 4.88 -0.23
N CYS A 54 5.38 4.21 0.83
CA CYS A 54 4.95 2.81 0.76
C CYS A 54 3.74 2.63 -0.17
N GLU A 55 2.75 3.53 -0.11
CA GLU A 55 1.60 3.51 -1.02
C GLU A 55 2.02 3.75 -2.49
N GLN A 56 2.98 4.64 -2.73
CA GLN A 56 3.54 4.87 -4.07
C GLN A 56 4.33 3.67 -4.56
N ARG A 57 5.19 3.07 -3.72
CA ARG A 57 5.90 1.84 -4.03
C ARG A 57 4.94 0.74 -4.51
N ASP A 58 3.87 0.51 -3.76
CA ASP A 58 2.90 -0.53 -4.08
C ASP A 58 2.14 -0.23 -5.39
N ARG A 59 1.85 1.05 -5.68
CA ARG A 59 1.30 1.45 -6.99
C ARG A 59 2.26 1.19 -8.14
N TYR A 60 3.54 1.52 -7.98
CA TYR A 60 4.54 1.23 -9.01
C TYR A 60 4.75 -0.27 -9.20
N SER A 61 4.67 -1.07 -8.12
CA SER A 61 4.70 -2.52 -8.20
C SER A 61 3.57 -3.06 -9.09
N LYS A 62 2.33 -2.59 -8.87
CA LYS A 62 1.17 -2.97 -9.70
C LYS A 62 1.37 -2.57 -11.17
N LEU A 63 1.88 -1.37 -11.44
CA LEU A 63 2.16 -0.93 -12.80
C LEU A 63 3.23 -1.81 -13.47
N LEU A 64 4.32 -2.15 -12.77
CA LEU A 64 5.38 -3.00 -13.29
C LEU A 64 4.86 -4.41 -13.60
N THR A 65 4.00 -4.96 -12.76
CA THR A 65 3.33 -6.24 -13.02
C THR A 65 2.47 -6.18 -14.29
N LEU A 66 1.71 -5.08 -14.48
CA LEU A 66 0.94 -4.85 -15.71
C LEU A 66 1.82 -4.68 -16.96
N MET A 67 3.06 -4.20 -16.80
CA MET A 67 4.08 -4.12 -17.85
C MET A 67 4.86 -5.43 -18.03
N ASN A 68 4.37 -6.54 -17.51
CA ASN A 68 5.01 -7.85 -17.57
C ASN A 68 6.42 -7.88 -16.93
N HIS A 69 6.60 -7.19 -15.79
CA HIS A 69 7.80 -7.24 -14.96
C HIS A 69 7.51 -7.95 -13.64
N CYS A 70 8.41 -8.82 -13.23
CA CYS A 70 8.37 -9.60 -12.01
C CYS A 70 9.46 -9.15 -11.03
N TYR A 71 9.14 -9.11 -9.75
CA TYR A 71 10.09 -8.81 -8.69
C TYR A 71 10.51 -10.10 -7.97
N GLY A 72 11.79 -10.25 -7.73
CA GLY A 72 12.31 -11.38 -6.94
C GLY A 72 13.81 -11.61 -7.09
N PRO A 73 14.35 -12.56 -6.31
CA PRO A 73 15.70 -13.09 -6.44
C PRO A 73 15.73 -14.10 -7.59
N PHE A 74 16.10 -13.66 -8.80
CA PHE A 74 16.15 -14.51 -9.98
C PHE A 74 17.57 -15.02 -10.22
N PRO A 75 17.75 -16.15 -10.95
CA PRO A 75 19.06 -16.70 -11.26
C PRO A 75 19.99 -15.66 -11.88
N GLY A 76 21.21 -15.55 -11.33
CA GLY A 76 22.23 -14.58 -11.76
C GLY A 76 22.15 -13.21 -11.04
N SER A 77 21.25 -13.04 -10.08
CA SER A 77 21.20 -11.86 -9.20
C SER A 77 21.18 -12.29 -7.74
N ASN A 78 22.06 -11.72 -6.94
CA ASN A 78 22.09 -11.96 -5.49
C ASN A 78 21.03 -11.10 -4.75
N GLU A 79 20.45 -10.11 -5.44
CA GLU A 79 19.46 -9.22 -4.84
C GLU A 79 18.14 -9.26 -5.64
N PRO A 80 17.00 -9.11 -4.94
CA PRO A 80 15.72 -9.00 -5.62
C PRO A 80 15.67 -7.78 -6.53
N ALA A 81 15.18 -7.96 -7.75
CA ALA A 81 15.08 -6.89 -8.75
C ALA A 81 13.81 -7.04 -9.61
N TRP A 82 13.41 -5.94 -10.24
CA TRP A 82 12.40 -5.95 -11.30
C TRP A 82 13.04 -6.35 -12.62
N THR A 83 12.52 -7.41 -13.23
CA THR A 83 13.00 -7.91 -14.55
C THR A 83 11.80 -8.32 -15.41
N PRO A 84 11.92 -8.35 -16.74
CA PRO A 84 10.88 -8.90 -17.60
C PRO A 84 10.50 -10.33 -17.16
N CYS A 85 9.19 -10.61 -17.09
CA CYS A 85 8.67 -11.92 -16.70
C CYS A 85 8.84 -12.93 -17.83
N ASP A 86 9.27 -14.11 -17.47
CA ASP A 86 9.01 -15.37 -18.18
C ASP A 86 8.11 -16.26 -17.30
N PRO A 87 7.60 -17.40 -17.78
CA PRO A 87 6.69 -18.24 -16.98
C PRO A 87 7.26 -18.70 -15.64
N ALA A 88 8.58 -18.99 -15.55
CA ALA A 88 9.21 -19.44 -14.31
C ALA A 88 9.32 -18.30 -13.29
N ARG A 89 9.76 -17.12 -13.75
CA ARG A 89 9.82 -15.90 -12.90
C ARG A 89 8.45 -15.46 -12.44
N MET A 90 7.44 -15.55 -13.32
CA MET A 90 6.05 -15.26 -12.95
C MET A 90 5.58 -16.18 -11.83
N ALA A 91 5.76 -17.49 -11.95
CA ALA A 91 5.37 -18.45 -10.93
C ALA A 91 6.08 -18.19 -9.59
N GLN A 92 7.38 -17.90 -9.61
CA GLN A 92 8.15 -17.56 -8.42
C GLN A 92 7.69 -16.25 -7.78
N ALA A 93 7.50 -15.18 -8.56
CA ALA A 93 7.02 -13.89 -8.06
C ALA A 93 5.64 -14.02 -7.42
N MET A 94 4.73 -14.77 -8.04
CA MET A 94 3.40 -15.05 -7.49
C MET A 94 3.47 -15.83 -6.18
N ALA A 95 4.34 -16.83 -6.08
CA ALA A 95 4.53 -17.59 -4.85
C ALA A 95 5.06 -16.72 -3.71
N LEU A 96 6.00 -15.80 -4.01
CA LEU A 96 6.53 -14.84 -3.04
C LEU A 96 5.51 -13.77 -2.63
N ALA A 97 4.57 -13.41 -3.49
CA ALA A 97 3.59 -12.37 -3.22
C ALA A 97 2.38 -12.87 -2.43
N ARG A 98 2.09 -14.17 -2.41
CA ARG A 98 0.87 -14.74 -1.84
C ARG A 98 1.04 -15.23 -0.42
N THR A 99 -0.04 -15.12 0.34
CA THR A 99 -0.20 -15.74 1.65
C THR A 99 -1.64 -16.18 1.87
N THR A 100 -1.82 -17.04 2.85
CA THR A 100 -3.13 -17.51 3.28
C THR A 100 -3.22 -17.41 4.80
N ALA A 101 -4.26 -16.77 5.31
CA ALA A 101 -4.55 -16.66 6.72
C ALA A 101 -5.88 -17.34 7.04
N ARG A 102 -5.90 -18.21 8.04
CA ARG A 102 -7.14 -18.84 8.52
C ARG A 102 -7.95 -17.82 9.29
N PHE A 103 -9.25 -17.80 9.06
CA PHE A 103 -10.18 -16.99 9.85
C PHE A 103 -11.16 -17.88 10.62
N GLN A 104 -11.74 -17.31 11.66
CA GLN A 104 -12.88 -17.85 12.38
C GLN A 104 -14.12 -17.03 12.06
N ARG A 105 -15.30 -17.66 12.13
CA ARG A 105 -16.57 -16.94 12.04
C ARG A 105 -17.08 -16.64 13.45
N HIS A 106 -17.25 -15.38 13.75
CA HIS A 106 -17.80 -14.95 15.02
C HIS A 106 -18.97 -13.98 14.76
N ASN A 107 -20.17 -14.35 15.19
CA ASN A 107 -21.39 -13.54 14.96
C ASN A 107 -21.59 -13.10 13.50
N GLY A 108 -21.29 -14.00 12.54
CA GLY A 108 -21.47 -13.73 11.12
C GLY A 108 -20.34 -12.93 10.45
N VAL A 109 -19.36 -12.44 11.21
CA VAL A 109 -18.18 -11.74 10.66
C VAL A 109 -16.95 -12.64 10.61
N LEU A 110 -16.03 -12.32 9.69
CA LEU A 110 -14.77 -13.04 9.53
C LEU A 110 -13.70 -12.41 10.41
N VAL A 111 -13.14 -13.18 11.32
CA VAL A 111 -12.13 -12.73 12.28
C VAL A 111 -10.85 -13.51 12.08
N LEU A 112 -9.74 -12.83 11.89
CA LEU A 112 -8.42 -13.43 11.70
C LEU A 112 -7.36 -12.79 12.61
N PRO A 113 -6.35 -13.57 13.06
CA PRO A 113 -5.22 -13.00 13.79
C PRO A 113 -4.30 -12.23 12.84
N ALA A 114 -3.77 -11.12 13.30
CA ALA A 114 -2.70 -10.38 12.63
C ALA A 114 -1.70 -9.87 13.66
N SER A 115 -0.42 -9.85 13.29
CA SER A 115 0.64 -9.27 14.10
C SER A 115 0.77 -7.76 13.82
N LEU A 116 1.05 -7.00 14.87
CA LEU A 116 1.22 -5.56 14.83
C LEU A 116 2.63 -5.21 15.31
N ASN A 117 3.37 -4.44 14.50
CA ASN A 117 4.70 -3.95 14.84
C ASN A 117 5.60 -5.06 15.42
N VAL A 118 5.52 -6.28 14.85
CA VAL A 118 6.32 -7.48 15.15
C VAL A 118 5.88 -8.29 16.39
N ASN A 119 5.52 -7.67 17.51
CA ASN A 119 5.39 -8.39 18.80
C ASN A 119 4.04 -8.22 19.52
N THR A 120 3.03 -7.71 18.84
CA THR A 120 1.66 -7.62 19.36
C THR A 120 0.71 -8.30 18.41
N GLU A 121 -0.14 -9.19 18.92
CA GLU A 121 -1.18 -9.83 18.12
C GLU A 121 -2.54 -9.23 18.45
N ALA A 122 -3.38 -9.10 17.44
CA ALA A 122 -4.78 -8.72 17.58
C ALA A 122 -5.65 -9.49 16.59
N PHE A 123 -6.94 -9.64 16.94
CA PHE A 123 -7.92 -10.27 16.09
C PHE A 123 -8.70 -9.21 15.31
N PHE A 124 -8.72 -9.31 14.02
CA PHE A 124 -9.30 -8.33 13.12
C PHE A 124 -10.53 -8.87 12.41
N VAL A 125 -11.56 -8.06 12.32
CA VAL A 125 -12.65 -8.24 11.37
C VAL A 125 -12.21 -7.72 10.00
N VAL A 126 -12.41 -8.49 8.94
CA VAL A 126 -12.21 -8.04 7.56
C VAL A 126 -13.38 -7.14 7.19
N ASP A 127 -13.12 -5.85 7.02
CA ASP A 127 -14.14 -4.83 6.77
C ASP A 127 -13.78 -3.96 5.56
N SER A 128 -14.32 -4.33 4.40
CA SER A 128 -14.14 -3.56 3.16
C SER A 128 -14.89 -2.21 3.15
N GLY A 129 -15.80 -1.98 4.09
CA GLY A 129 -16.52 -0.73 4.28
C GLY A 129 -15.77 0.29 5.14
N ALA A 130 -14.80 -0.15 5.94
CA ALA A 130 -13.95 0.74 6.72
C ALA A 130 -12.86 1.38 5.84
N SER A 131 -12.75 2.72 5.87
CA SER A 131 -11.74 3.45 5.07
C SER A 131 -10.31 3.23 5.55
N LYS A 132 -10.11 2.91 6.82
CA LYS A 132 -8.83 2.69 7.48
C LYS A 132 -8.84 1.40 8.29
N VAL A 133 -7.66 0.86 8.54
CA VAL A 133 -7.47 -0.07 9.65
C VAL A 133 -7.89 0.65 10.94
N GLN A 134 -8.61 -0.02 11.82
CA GLN A 134 -8.97 0.50 13.13
C GLN A 134 -8.42 -0.40 14.23
N LEU A 135 -7.89 0.21 15.28
CA LEU A 135 -7.47 -0.49 16.49
C LEU A 135 -8.27 0.03 17.69
N PRO A 136 -8.77 -0.83 18.58
CA PRO A 136 -9.32 -0.41 19.85
C PRO A 136 -8.23 0.26 20.70
N GLN A 137 -8.64 1.17 21.60
CA GLN A 137 -7.71 1.98 22.41
C GLN A 137 -6.73 1.11 23.20
N GLU A 138 -7.17 0.00 23.76
CA GLU A 138 -6.33 -0.90 24.58
C GLU A 138 -5.22 -1.56 23.78
N VAL A 139 -5.41 -1.87 22.49
CA VAL A 139 -4.36 -2.39 21.61
C VAL A 139 -3.32 -1.31 21.33
N VAL A 140 -3.76 -0.07 21.12
CA VAL A 140 -2.84 1.08 20.95
C VAL A 140 -2.03 1.31 22.22
N ASP A 141 -2.64 1.22 23.38
CA ASP A 141 -1.95 1.36 24.67
C ASP A 141 -0.95 0.23 24.92
N GLU A 142 -1.26 -0.98 24.46
CA GLU A 142 -0.32 -2.11 24.50
C GLU A 142 0.90 -1.87 23.60
N LEU A 143 0.70 -1.43 22.37
CA LEU A 143 1.79 -1.08 21.45
C LEU A 143 2.70 0.00 22.03
N ARG A 144 2.12 1.01 22.70
CA ARG A 144 2.88 2.06 23.41
C ARG A 144 3.67 1.49 24.59
N ARG A 145 3.06 0.66 25.42
CA ARG A 145 3.75 0.03 26.57
C ARG A 145 4.92 -0.86 26.13
N LYS A 146 4.76 -1.53 24.98
CA LYS A 146 5.84 -2.33 24.37
C LYS A 146 6.89 -1.49 23.64
N GLY A 147 6.73 -0.18 23.55
CA GLY A 147 7.66 0.73 22.86
C GLY A 147 7.69 0.57 21.34
N THR A 148 6.70 -0.12 20.76
CA THR A 148 6.62 -0.36 19.30
C THR A 148 5.79 0.70 18.56
N LEU A 149 5.09 1.56 19.31
CA LEU A 149 4.40 2.76 18.83
C LEU A 149 4.91 3.97 19.61
N SER A 150 5.63 4.85 18.95
CA SER A 150 6.21 6.08 19.53
C SER A 150 5.28 7.28 19.34
N GLN A 151 5.63 8.43 19.94
CA GLN A 151 4.89 9.67 19.76
C GLN A 151 4.90 10.13 18.28
N ASP A 152 6.00 9.89 17.55
CA ASP A 152 6.13 10.26 16.14
C ASP A 152 5.23 9.44 15.21
N ASP A 153 4.69 8.32 15.69
CA ASP A 153 3.72 7.52 14.97
C ASP A 153 2.29 8.06 15.09
N PHE A 154 2.04 9.04 15.99
CA PHE A 154 0.75 9.72 16.10
C PHE A 154 0.69 10.88 15.12
N LEU A 155 -0.29 10.83 14.22
CA LEU A 155 -0.59 11.86 13.25
C LEU A 155 -1.73 12.75 13.76
N ARG A 156 -2.11 13.75 12.97
CA ARG A 156 -3.23 14.61 13.33
C ARG A 156 -4.54 13.83 13.33
N GLU A 157 -5.46 14.29 14.16
CA GLU A 157 -6.84 13.81 14.22
C GLU A 157 -7.59 14.11 12.92
N ASN A 158 -8.42 13.18 12.49
CA ASN A 158 -9.29 13.34 11.32
C ASN A 158 -10.73 12.98 11.69
N THR A 159 -11.69 13.63 11.02
CA THR A 159 -13.12 13.31 11.17
C THR A 159 -13.50 12.22 10.18
N PHE A 160 -14.14 11.17 10.68
CA PHE A 160 -14.65 10.06 9.90
C PHE A 160 -16.18 9.99 10.03
N VAL A 161 -16.86 9.52 8.98
CA VAL A 161 -18.27 9.18 9.02
C VAL A 161 -18.36 7.69 9.35
N VAL A 162 -19.04 7.36 10.45
CA VAL A 162 -19.26 5.95 10.85
C VAL A 162 -20.54 5.39 10.22
N ALA A 163 -20.77 4.09 10.33
CA ALA A 163 -21.85 3.38 9.62
C ALA A 163 -23.26 3.92 9.88
N ASP A 164 -23.51 4.55 11.03
CA ASP A 164 -24.78 5.20 11.36
C ASP A 164 -24.89 6.66 10.87
N GLY A 165 -23.91 7.15 10.09
CA GLY A 165 -23.87 8.49 9.54
C GLY A 165 -23.29 9.56 10.46
N ARG A 166 -22.97 9.25 11.72
CA ARG A 166 -22.35 10.21 12.65
C ARG A 166 -20.92 10.54 12.22
N LYS A 167 -20.52 11.77 12.47
CA LYS A 167 -19.15 12.24 12.33
C LYS A 167 -18.41 12.06 13.64
N VAL A 168 -17.32 11.31 13.63
CA VAL A 168 -16.50 11.02 14.79
C VAL A 168 -15.07 11.45 14.51
N ALA A 169 -14.49 12.26 15.39
CA ALA A 169 -13.08 12.59 15.36
C ALA A 169 -12.28 11.41 15.92
N GLN A 170 -11.30 10.93 15.17
CA GLN A 170 -10.42 9.82 15.57
C GLN A 170 -8.96 10.19 15.36
N LYS A 171 -8.11 9.81 16.31
CA LYS A 171 -6.68 9.90 16.15
C LYS A 171 -6.23 8.96 15.03
N VAL A 172 -5.35 9.46 14.18
CA VAL A 172 -4.71 8.65 13.13
C VAL A 172 -3.30 8.30 13.58
N ILE A 173 -2.93 7.05 13.42
CA ILE A 173 -1.60 6.54 13.75
C ILE A 173 -0.99 5.84 12.54
N ARG A 174 0.34 5.77 12.52
CA ARG A 174 1.09 4.90 11.63
C ARG A 174 1.39 3.58 12.36
N LEU A 175 0.94 2.47 11.85
CA LEU A 175 1.46 1.15 12.20
C LEU A 175 2.67 0.86 11.31
N ARG A 176 3.81 0.53 11.92
CA ARG A 176 5.05 0.25 11.19
C ARG A 176 4.92 -1.02 10.35
N ALA A 177 4.20 -2.03 10.85
CA ALA A 177 3.89 -3.24 10.11
C ALA A 177 2.60 -3.90 10.60
N ILE A 178 1.86 -4.51 9.67
CA ILE A 178 0.80 -5.48 9.93
C ILE A 178 1.17 -6.77 9.23
N GLY A 179 1.32 -7.86 10.00
CA GLY A 179 1.59 -9.19 9.47
C GLY A 179 0.30 -10.01 9.39
N ILE A 180 0.08 -10.64 8.24
CA ILE A 180 -1.04 -11.56 7.99
C ILE A 180 -0.49 -12.83 7.36
N GLY A 181 -0.67 -13.98 8.02
CA GLY A 181 -0.01 -15.22 7.61
C GLY A 181 1.51 -15.09 7.72
N ASP A 182 2.23 -15.41 6.66
CA ASP A 182 3.69 -15.32 6.58
C ASP A 182 4.19 -14.03 5.89
N ARG A 183 3.31 -13.06 5.65
CA ARG A 183 3.61 -11.79 4.98
C ARG A 183 3.28 -10.59 5.85
N SER A 184 3.98 -9.49 5.62
CA SER A 184 3.72 -8.23 6.30
C SER A 184 3.63 -7.06 5.32
N MET A 185 2.89 -6.04 5.73
CA MET A 185 2.77 -4.77 5.03
C MET A 185 3.24 -3.64 5.93
N GLU A 186 4.13 -2.81 5.40
CA GLU A 186 4.77 -1.71 6.15
C GLU A 186 3.98 -0.41 6.06
N ASN A 187 4.11 0.41 7.10
CA ASN A 187 3.61 1.79 7.17
C ASN A 187 2.14 1.93 6.78
N ILE A 188 1.26 1.40 7.63
CA ILE A 188 -0.19 1.42 7.43
C ILE A 188 -0.81 2.54 8.27
N LEU A 189 -1.68 3.34 7.63
CA LEU A 189 -2.54 4.26 8.38
C LEU A 189 -3.64 3.50 9.10
N ALA A 190 -3.75 3.75 10.39
CA ALA A 190 -4.82 3.22 11.22
C ALA A 190 -5.48 4.33 12.02
N THR A 191 -6.71 4.11 12.46
CA THR A 191 -7.43 4.98 13.40
C THR A 191 -7.51 4.33 14.76
N VAL A 192 -7.56 5.16 15.79
CA VAL A 192 -7.80 4.72 17.17
C VAL A 192 -9.30 4.74 17.42
N GLY A 193 -9.88 3.58 17.60
CA GLY A 193 -11.29 3.39 17.97
C GLY A 193 -11.53 3.58 19.46
N ALA A 194 -12.81 3.53 19.85
CA ALA A 194 -13.19 3.56 21.26
C ALA A 194 -12.66 2.32 22.03
N PRO A 195 -12.58 2.38 23.36
CA PRO A 195 -12.33 1.20 24.16
C PRO A 195 -13.32 0.08 23.82
N HIS A 196 -12.83 -1.15 23.78
CA HIS A 196 -13.61 -2.37 23.47
C HIS A 196 -14.28 -2.38 22.08
N SER A 197 -13.90 -1.44 21.18
CA SER A 197 -14.31 -1.54 19.78
C SER A 197 -13.62 -2.71 19.08
N GLN A 198 -14.16 -3.14 17.93
CA GLN A 198 -13.52 -4.16 17.11
C GLN A 198 -12.31 -3.59 16.38
N ALA A 199 -11.24 -4.38 16.27
CA ALA A 199 -10.18 -4.10 15.32
C ALA A 199 -10.66 -4.45 13.90
N LEU A 200 -10.42 -3.55 12.94
CA LEU A 200 -10.89 -3.69 11.56
C LEU A 200 -9.72 -3.67 10.58
N LEU A 201 -9.70 -4.61 9.63
CA LEU A 201 -8.84 -4.55 8.45
C LEU A 201 -9.60 -3.79 7.35
N GLY A 202 -9.32 -2.49 7.25
CA GLY A 202 -9.99 -1.59 6.31
C GLY A 202 -9.16 -1.29 5.05
N GLN A 203 -9.66 -0.36 4.25
CA GLN A 203 -9.13 -0.02 2.92
C GLN A 203 -7.70 0.50 2.93
N SER A 204 -7.21 1.12 4.02
CA SER A 204 -5.79 1.53 4.09
C SER A 204 -4.80 0.37 3.98
N LEU A 205 -5.25 -0.88 4.20
CA LEU A 205 -4.50 -2.10 3.95
C LEU A 205 -5.00 -2.79 2.67
N LEU A 206 -6.32 -3.06 2.58
CA LEU A 206 -6.90 -3.90 1.53
C LEU A 206 -6.63 -3.37 0.12
N GLN A 207 -6.70 -2.04 -0.11
CA GLN A 207 -6.42 -1.44 -1.43
C GLN A 207 -4.95 -1.50 -1.86
N ARG A 208 -4.01 -1.77 -0.94
CA ARG A 208 -2.58 -1.92 -1.25
C ARG A 208 -2.25 -3.31 -1.76
N LEU A 209 -3.11 -4.31 -1.52
CA LEU A 209 -3.01 -5.65 -2.10
C LEU A 209 -3.30 -5.60 -3.62
N ASN A 210 -2.77 -6.56 -4.37
CA ASN A 210 -3.18 -6.79 -5.75
C ASN A 210 -4.62 -7.30 -5.78
N TRP A 211 -4.91 -8.27 -4.94
CA TRP A 211 -6.24 -8.80 -4.69
C TRP A 211 -6.29 -9.51 -3.33
N TRP A 212 -7.49 -9.75 -2.86
CA TRP A 212 -7.79 -10.62 -1.72
C TRP A 212 -9.09 -11.35 -2.00
N LYS A 213 -9.22 -12.55 -1.49
CA LYS A 213 -10.45 -13.35 -1.63
C LYS A 213 -10.70 -14.21 -0.41
N ILE A 214 -11.99 -14.51 -0.19
CA ILE A 214 -12.46 -15.38 0.89
C ILE A 214 -12.67 -16.78 0.31
N ASP A 215 -11.97 -17.76 0.84
CA ASP A 215 -12.22 -19.17 0.62
C ASP A 215 -13.12 -19.69 1.74
N ASN A 216 -14.41 -19.82 1.44
CA ASN A 216 -15.42 -20.29 2.41
C ASN A 216 -15.30 -21.78 2.73
N ILE A 217 -14.68 -22.56 1.86
CA ILE A 217 -14.51 -24.02 2.07
C ILE A 217 -13.39 -24.24 3.07
N ARG A 218 -12.27 -23.53 2.93
CA ARG A 218 -11.09 -23.66 3.79
C ARG A 218 -11.13 -22.77 5.02
N ASN A 219 -12.13 -21.88 5.12
CA ASN A 219 -12.17 -20.77 6.09
C ASN A 219 -10.86 -19.99 6.10
N ALA A 220 -10.46 -19.51 4.94
CA ALA A 220 -9.20 -18.82 4.72
C ALA A 220 -9.38 -17.54 3.92
N LEU A 221 -8.60 -16.52 4.28
CA LEU A 221 -8.39 -15.31 3.51
C LEU A 221 -7.10 -15.50 2.71
N GLU A 222 -7.19 -15.48 1.39
CA GLU A 222 -6.04 -15.48 0.50
C GLU A 222 -5.75 -14.05 0.06
N LEU A 223 -4.47 -13.67 0.06
CA LEU A 223 -3.99 -12.33 -0.19
C LEU A 223 -2.83 -12.37 -1.17
N GLU A 224 -2.77 -11.40 -2.08
CA GLU A 224 -1.60 -11.18 -2.93
C GLU A 224 -1.09 -9.75 -2.71
N PHE A 225 0.11 -9.65 -2.17
CA PHE A 225 0.78 -8.38 -1.90
C PHE A 225 1.30 -7.77 -3.21
N ALA A 226 1.21 -6.44 -3.33
CA ALA A 226 1.70 -5.73 -4.52
C ALA A 226 3.24 -5.79 -4.63
N THR A 227 3.92 -5.86 -3.49
CA THR A 227 5.38 -6.00 -3.43
C THR A 227 5.69 -7.22 -2.57
N PRO A 228 6.46 -8.19 -3.06
CA PRO A 228 7.01 -9.26 -2.23
C PRO A 228 7.94 -8.69 -1.15
N PRO A 229 8.13 -9.40 -0.03
CA PRO A 229 8.95 -8.96 1.09
C PRO A 229 10.43 -8.77 0.74
#